data_5c1f1bbee03faadd0007f0bbbcc4242e
#
_entry.id   5c1f1bbee03faadd0007f0bbbcc4242e
#
_cell.length_a   1.000
_cell.length_b   1.000
_cell.length_c   1.000
_cell.angle_alpha   90.00
_cell.angle_beta   90.00
_cell.angle_gamma   90.00
#
_symmetry.space_group_name_H-M   'P 1'
#
loop_
_entity.id
_entity.type
_entity.pdbx_description
1 polymer ?
#
loop_
_entity_poly.entity_id
_entity_poly.type
_entity_poly.pdbx_seq_one_letter_code
_entity_poly.pdbx_strand_id
1 'polypeptide(L)'
;MNSEQSILKTIRRLVGIDAEFTQFDPELISAINAAFMTLHQLGLGPANGFMIDGEDQTWGDFTNDITQLAGLVNYVLLRTRLVFDPPTNSFVVTS
;
A
#
# COMPACT_ATOMS: atom_id res chain seq x y z
N MET A 1 5.07 -12.24 -5.87
CA MET A 1 5.32 -10.85 -5.45
C MET A 1 6.77 -10.69 -5.07
N ASN A 2 7.42 -9.68 -5.59
CA ASN A 2 8.84 -9.45 -5.42
C ASN A 2 9.07 -8.35 -4.37
N SER A 3 9.97 -8.61 -3.41
CA SER A 3 10.26 -7.63 -2.36
C SER A 3 10.90 -6.35 -2.89
N GLU A 4 11.44 -6.39 -4.09
CA GLU A 4 12.05 -5.20 -4.70
C GLU A 4 11.05 -4.29 -5.39
N GLN A 5 9.79 -4.69 -5.47
CA GLN A 5 8.77 -3.86 -6.10
C GLN A 5 8.40 -2.68 -5.24
N SER A 6 8.08 -1.56 -5.89
CA SER A 6 7.63 -0.35 -5.23
C SER A 6 6.30 -0.60 -4.51
N ILE A 7 6.22 -0.15 -3.27
CA ILE A 7 4.99 -0.27 -2.49
C ILE A 7 3.88 0.55 -3.15
N LEU A 8 4.16 1.81 -3.47
CA LEU A 8 3.15 2.68 -4.06
C LEU A 8 2.67 2.15 -5.41
N LYS A 9 3.61 1.74 -6.26
CA LYS A 9 3.23 1.23 -7.59
C LYS A 9 2.38 -0.04 -7.47
N THR A 10 2.74 -0.92 -6.53
CA THR A 10 1.98 -2.14 -6.33
C THR A 10 0.55 -1.84 -5.91
N ILE A 11 0.38 -0.99 -4.91
CA ILE A 11 -0.95 -0.68 -4.40
C ILE A 11 -1.76 0.08 -5.44
N ARG A 12 -1.13 1.04 -6.15
CA ARG A 12 -1.82 1.76 -7.22
C ARG A 12 -2.41 0.78 -8.24
N ARG A 13 -1.62 -0.19 -8.66
CA ARG A 13 -2.07 -1.18 -9.63
C ARG A 13 -3.19 -2.05 -9.07
N LEU A 14 -3.05 -2.48 -7.83
CA LEU A 14 -4.02 -3.41 -7.25
C LEU A 14 -5.35 -2.76 -6.91
N VAL A 15 -5.37 -1.44 -6.70
CA VAL A 15 -6.66 -0.75 -6.53
C VAL A 15 -7.27 -0.34 -7.87
N GLY A 16 -6.60 -0.65 -8.99
CA GLY A 16 -7.19 -0.43 -10.30
C GLY A 16 -6.87 0.91 -10.93
N ILE A 17 -5.83 1.59 -10.47
CA ILE A 17 -5.42 2.87 -11.04
C ILE A 17 -4.32 2.63 -12.06
N ASP A 18 -4.40 3.32 -13.20
CA ASP A 18 -3.38 3.25 -14.24
C ASP A 18 -2.01 3.60 -13.68
N ALA A 19 -0.98 2.91 -14.18
CA ALA A 19 0.38 3.11 -13.69
C ALA A 19 0.86 4.55 -13.85
N GLU A 20 0.37 5.24 -14.88
CA GLU A 20 0.80 6.60 -15.18
C GLU A 20 -0.08 7.66 -14.50
N PHE A 21 -1.15 7.24 -13.84
CA PHE A 21 -2.07 8.18 -13.22
C PHE A 21 -1.67 8.41 -11.77
N THR A 22 -1.07 9.56 -11.51
CA THR A 22 -0.49 9.85 -10.20
C THR A 22 -1.30 10.85 -9.39
N GLN A 23 -2.48 11.21 -9.87
CA GLN A 23 -3.27 12.24 -9.23
C GLN A 23 -3.72 11.86 -7.82
N PHE A 24 -3.92 10.57 -7.57
CA PHE A 24 -4.36 10.10 -6.26
C PHE A 24 -3.21 9.65 -5.36
N ASP A 25 -1.97 9.86 -5.77
CA ASP A 25 -0.83 9.40 -4.98
C ASP A 25 -0.83 9.94 -3.55
N PRO A 26 -1.12 11.24 -3.30
CA PRO A 26 -1.13 11.70 -1.91
C PRO A 26 -2.10 10.94 -1.04
N GLU A 27 -3.29 10.65 -1.55
CA GLU A 27 -4.29 9.90 -0.80
C GLU A 27 -3.86 8.45 -0.59
N LEU A 28 -3.27 7.84 -1.62
CA LEU A 28 -2.77 6.47 -1.50
C LEU A 28 -1.64 6.40 -0.48
N ILE A 29 -0.71 7.33 -0.53
CA ILE A 29 0.40 7.36 0.41
C ILE A 29 -0.11 7.50 1.84
N SER A 30 -1.07 8.37 2.05
CA SER A 30 -1.65 8.54 3.37
C SER A 30 -2.29 7.25 3.89
N ALA A 31 -3.06 6.57 3.05
CA ALA A 31 -3.71 5.33 3.43
C ALA A 31 -2.70 4.22 3.70
N ILE A 32 -1.68 4.12 2.84
CA ILE A 32 -0.63 3.12 2.99
C ILE A 32 0.14 3.35 4.29
N ASN A 33 0.48 4.61 4.58
CA ASN A 33 1.23 4.91 5.80
C ASN A 33 0.41 4.65 7.04
N ALA A 34 -0.91 4.85 6.99
CA ALA A 34 -1.77 4.50 8.11
C ALA A 34 -1.72 3.00 8.39
N ALA A 35 -1.68 2.19 7.33
CA ALA A 35 -1.55 0.74 7.50
C ALA A 35 -0.22 0.38 8.14
N PHE A 36 0.87 1.00 7.69
CA PHE A 36 2.18 0.73 8.27
C PHE A 36 2.28 1.20 9.72
N MET A 37 1.59 2.28 10.06
CA MET A 37 1.55 2.72 11.46
C MET A 37 0.89 1.66 12.34
N THR A 38 -0.19 1.07 11.89
CA THR A 38 -0.82 -0.01 12.65
C THR A 38 0.12 -1.20 12.81
N LEU A 39 0.83 -1.57 11.75
CA LEU A 39 1.78 -2.67 11.83
C LEU A 39 2.91 -2.35 12.81
N HIS A 40 3.37 -1.11 12.83
CA HIS A 40 4.39 -0.71 13.79
C HIS A 40 3.89 -0.84 15.23
N GLN A 41 2.66 -0.46 15.48
CA GLN A 41 2.07 -0.58 16.81
C GLN A 41 1.95 -2.03 17.27
N LEU A 42 1.89 -2.96 16.31
CA LEU A 42 1.86 -4.39 16.59
C LEU A 42 3.26 -4.99 16.73
N GLY A 43 4.29 -4.16 16.63
CA GLY A 43 5.67 -4.63 16.77
C GLY A 43 6.28 -5.17 15.50
N LEU A 44 5.68 -4.89 14.33
CA LEU A 44 6.16 -5.42 13.07
C LEU A 44 6.94 -4.36 12.28
N GLY A 45 7.92 -4.81 11.51
CA GLY A 45 8.71 -3.95 10.66
C GLY A 45 9.85 -3.27 11.39
N PRO A 46 10.43 -2.22 10.79
CA PRO A 46 11.57 -1.52 11.38
C PRO A 46 11.26 -0.93 12.75
N ALA A 47 12.24 -0.95 13.63
CA ALA A 47 12.06 -0.54 15.01
C ALA A 47 11.61 0.93 15.14
N ASN A 48 12.05 1.78 14.22
CA ASN A 48 11.72 3.20 14.25
C ASN A 48 10.45 3.54 13.46
N GLY A 49 9.72 2.52 13.01
CA GLY A 49 8.56 2.75 12.18
C GLY A 49 8.90 2.75 10.70
N PHE A 50 7.87 2.80 9.86
CA PHE A 50 8.06 2.74 8.42
C PHE A 50 7.01 3.60 7.74
N MET A 51 7.43 4.39 6.77
CA MET A 51 6.55 5.22 5.95
C MET A 51 7.09 5.27 4.54
N ILE A 52 6.18 5.50 3.58
CA ILE A 52 6.59 5.80 2.22
C ILE A 52 6.31 7.27 1.93
N ASP A 53 7.06 7.83 0.98
CA ASP A 53 6.84 9.21 0.54
C ASP A 53 6.75 9.33 -0.97
N GLY A 54 6.80 8.22 -1.67
CA GLY A 54 6.73 8.19 -3.12
C GLY A 54 6.87 6.78 -3.61
N GLU A 55 7.47 6.63 -4.79
CA GLU A 55 7.61 5.34 -5.45
C GLU A 55 8.90 4.60 -5.12
N ASP A 56 9.78 5.21 -4.34
CA ASP A 56 11.11 4.65 -4.13
C ASP A 56 11.16 3.55 -3.08
N GLN A 57 10.25 3.56 -2.11
CA GLN A 57 10.25 2.56 -1.07
C GLN A 57 9.71 1.24 -1.60
N THR A 58 10.38 0.15 -1.22
CA THR A 58 10.01 -1.19 -1.65
C THR A 58 9.52 -2.01 -0.47
N TRP A 59 8.87 -3.14 -0.79
CA TRP A 59 8.42 -4.04 0.26
C TRP A 59 9.60 -4.57 1.08
N GLY A 60 10.76 -4.77 0.43
CA GLY A 60 11.96 -5.22 1.11
C GLY A 60 12.51 -4.21 2.10
N ASP A 61 12.18 -2.94 1.93
CA ASP A 61 12.56 -1.92 2.91
C ASP A 61 11.82 -2.12 4.24
N PHE A 62 10.63 -2.72 4.18
CA PHE A 62 9.86 -2.99 5.40
C PHE A 62 10.26 -4.31 6.05
N THR A 63 10.45 -5.36 5.28
CA THR A 63 10.74 -6.68 5.82
C THR A 63 11.67 -7.47 4.92
N ASN A 64 12.55 -8.26 5.54
CA ASN A 64 13.39 -9.22 4.82
C ASN A 64 12.76 -10.59 4.71
N ASP A 65 11.63 -10.79 5.33
CA ASP A 65 11.01 -12.12 5.40
C ASP A 65 10.03 -12.30 4.24
N ILE A 66 10.50 -12.97 3.19
CA ILE A 66 9.68 -13.16 2.00
C ILE A 66 8.49 -14.07 2.25
N THR A 67 8.53 -14.88 3.33
CA THR A 67 7.37 -15.71 3.62
C THR A 67 6.18 -14.92 4.09
N GLN A 68 6.41 -13.70 4.59
CA GLN A 68 5.33 -12.82 5.05
C GLN A 68 4.89 -11.83 3.99
N LEU A 69 5.57 -11.82 2.86
CA LEU A 69 5.39 -10.75 1.89
C LEU A 69 3.97 -10.70 1.32
N ALA A 70 3.41 -11.83 0.94
CA ALA A 70 2.07 -11.85 0.36
C ALA A 70 1.03 -11.37 1.36
N GLY A 71 1.16 -11.79 2.62
CA GLY A 71 0.24 -11.33 3.65
C GLY A 71 0.37 -9.85 3.92
N LEU A 72 1.60 -9.34 3.89
CA LEU A 72 1.86 -7.92 4.08
C LEU A 72 1.19 -7.09 2.98
N VAL A 73 1.41 -7.48 1.72
CA VAL A 73 0.82 -6.77 0.59
C VAL A 73 -0.70 -6.78 0.69
N ASN A 74 -1.26 -7.93 1.02
CA ASN A 74 -2.71 -8.06 1.14
C ASN A 74 -3.26 -7.19 2.27
N TYR A 75 -2.56 -7.16 3.40
CA TYR A 75 -3.00 -6.32 4.52
C TYR A 75 -3.02 -4.84 4.15
N VAL A 76 -1.92 -4.37 3.55
CA VAL A 76 -1.83 -2.96 3.16
C VAL A 76 -2.89 -2.63 2.12
N LEU A 77 -3.10 -3.54 1.16
CA LEU A 77 -4.13 -3.35 0.14
C LEU A 77 -5.52 -3.23 0.75
N LEU A 78 -5.87 -4.15 1.65
CA LEU A 78 -7.19 -4.14 2.26
C LEU A 78 -7.41 -2.88 3.10
N ARG A 79 -6.39 -2.48 3.86
CA ARG A 79 -6.49 -1.25 4.66
C ARG A 79 -6.64 -0.03 3.77
N THR A 80 -5.92 -0.01 2.65
CA THR A 80 -6.02 1.09 1.70
C THR A 80 -7.43 1.16 1.12
N ARG A 81 -8.02 0.02 0.78
CA ARG A 81 -9.36 0.00 0.21
C ARG A 81 -10.43 0.44 1.19
N LEU A 82 -10.19 0.33 2.49
CA LEU A 82 -11.15 0.80 3.47
C LEU A 82 -11.30 2.31 3.47
N VAL A 83 -10.27 3.04 3.08
CA VAL A 83 -10.27 4.49 3.14
C VAL A 83 -10.15 5.14 1.77
N PHE A 84 -9.83 4.39 0.75
CA PHE A 84 -9.66 4.92 -0.60
C PHE A 84 -10.32 3.98 -1.61
N ASP A 85 -11.27 4.52 -2.36
CA ASP A 85 -11.98 3.77 -3.39
C ASP A 85 -11.93 4.61 -4.67
N PRO A 86 -11.26 4.13 -5.74
CA PRO A 86 -11.15 4.90 -6.97
C PRO A 86 -12.53 5.21 -7.54
N PRO A 87 -12.72 6.40 -8.10
CA PRO A 87 -14.03 6.79 -8.64
C PRO A 87 -14.56 5.85 -9.71
N THR A 88 -13.68 5.17 -10.42
CA THR A 88 -14.10 4.27 -11.48
C THR A 88 -14.94 3.11 -10.99
N ASN A 89 -14.86 2.80 -9.70
CA ASN A 89 -15.60 1.66 -9.15
C ASN A 89 -16.90 2.08 -8.48
N SER A 90 -16.99 3.30 -8.01
CA SER A 90 -18.07 3.67 -7.13
C SER A 90 -19.42 3.68 -7.83
N PHE A 91 -19.49 4.19 -9.06
CA PHE A 91 -20.77 4.28 -9.73
C PHE A 91 -21.28 2.93 -10.20
N VAL A 92 -20.38 1.98 -10.42
CA VAL A 92 -20.80 0.63 -10.81
C VAL A 92 -21.54 -0.03 -9.66
N VAL A 93 -21.06 0.21 -8.45
CA VAL A 93 -21.66 -0.41 -7.28
C VAL A 93 -23.04 0.13 -6.99
N THR A 94 -23.27 1.39 -7.30
CA THR A 94 -24.54 2.00 -6.98
C THR A 94 -25.69 1.57 -7.90
N SER A 95 -25.36 0.97 -9.00
CA SER A 95 -26.39 0.55 -9.95
C SER A 95 -27.11 -0.72 -9.51
#